data_2e00c9faaf7e6f074f5d67927b802ef9
#
_entry.id   2e00c9faaf7e6f074f5d67927b802ef9
#
_cell.length_a   1.000
_cell.length_b   1.000
_cell.length_c   1.000
_cell.angle_alpha   90.00
_cell.angle_beta   90.00
_cell.angle_gamma   90.00
#
_symmetry.space_group_name_H-M   'P 1'
#
loop_
_entity.id
_entity.type
_entity.pdbx_description
1 polymer ?
#
loop_
_entity_poly.entity_id
_entity_poly.type
_entity_poly.pdbx_seq_one_letter_code
_entity_poly.pdbx_strand_id
1 'polypeptide(L)'
;IEETIDEILPKKVMEQYSMFAEVRTFAQGDRPVFNKKEGRRRAKQFVTRVGLAGIYEVFKLDKSSFEVPTSAFGGAAQIGFEEFLDGKVDFAEVTEIIMEGLDEVVYEEIAKALIGGISQLPAANKQVHAGFDEAKMDKLIAVARAYGEPAIYCTYELAAKILPVSDWVSSEMKNERNAQGYISQYKGNRIVILP
;
A
#
# COMPACT_ATOMS: atom_id res chain seq x y z
N ILE A 1 -21.48 6.65 -19.56
CA ILE A 1 -20.88 7.03 -18.26
C ILE A 1 -20.36 5.77 -17.57
N GLU A 2 -21.23 4.77 -17.28
CA GLU A 2 -20.83 3.52 -16.62
C GLU A 2 -19.67 2.83 -17.34
N GLU A 3 -19.79 2.61 -18.64
CA GLU A 3 -18.75 1.99 -19.49
C GLU A 3 -17.42 2.77 -19.48
N THR A 4 -17.50 4.10 -19.41
CA THR A 4 -16.31 4.97 -19.35
C THR A 4 -15.62 4.86 -17.99
N ILE A 5 -16.38 4.80 -16.89
CA ILE A 5 -15.85 4.65 -15.54
C ILE A 5 -15.20 3.27 -15.36
N ASP A 6 -15.86 2.21 -15.83
CA ASP A 6 -15.36 0.83 -15.76
C ASP A 6 -14.02 0.64 -16.51
N GLU A 7 -13.77 1.44 -17.54
CA GLU A 7 -12.52 1.38 -18.29
C GLU A 7 -11.39 2.23 -17.68
N ILE A 8 -11.68 3.42 -17.18
CA ILE A 8 -10.67 4.39 -16.73
C ILE A 8 -10.25 4.16 -15.29
N LEU A 9 -11.20 3.90 -14.39
CA LEU A 9 -10.92 3.76 -12.96
C LEU A 9 -9.90 2.66 -12.63
N PRO A 10 -9.98 1.43 -13.19
CA PRO A 10 -8.99 0.40 -12.94
C PRO A 10 -7.58 0.78 -13.39
N LYS A 11 -7.46 1.51 -14.50
CA LYS A 11 -6.16 1.98 -15.03
C LYS A 11 -5.55 3.02 -14.08
N LYS A 12 -6.34 3.98 -13.62
CA LYS A 12 -5.91 5.02 -12.67
C LYS A 12 -5.48 4.41 -11.33
N VAL A 13 -6.27 3.50 -10.78
CA VAL A 13 -5.93 2.76 -9.55
C VAL A 13 -4.64 1.95 -9.73
N MET A 14 -4.45 1.30 -10.86
CA MET A 14 -3.23 0.53 -11.15
C MET A 14 -2.00 1.44 -11.19
N GLU A 15 -2.07 2.61 -11.83
CA GLU A 15 -0.96 3.56 -11.88
C GLU A 15 -0.58 4.10 -10.49
N GLN A 16 -1.57 4.48 -9.69
CA GLN A 16 -1.34 5.08 -8.38
C GLN A 16 -0.83 4.09 -7.34
N TYR A 17 -1.38 2.87 -7.33
CA TYR A 17 -1.15 1.92 -6.25
C TYR A 17 -0.19 0.79 -6.59
N SER A 18 0.22 0.62 -7.84
CA SER A 18 1.16 -0.43 -8.26
C SER A 18 2.53 -0.36 -7.58
N MET A 19 2.90 0.80 -7.06
CA MET A 19 4.18 1.00 -6.34
C MET A 19 4.26 0.19 -5.04
N PHE A 20 3.13 -0.04 -4.37
CA PHE A 20 3.09 -0.66 -3.04
C PHE A 20 2.08 -1.80 -2.90
N ALA A 21 1.22 -1.99 -3.88
CA ALA A 21 0.21 -3.04 -3.89
C ALA A 21 0.16 -3.75 -5.25
N GLU A 22 -0.12 -5.04 -5.24
CA GLU A 22 -0.41 -5.80 -6.45
C GLU A 22 -1.88 -5.61 -6.79
N VAL A 23 -2.16 -4.85 -7.84
CA VAL A 23 -3.52 -4.60 -8.32
C VAL A 23 -3.93 -5.69 -9.30
N ARG A 24 -5.06 -6.33 -9.09
CA ARG A 24 -5.63 -7.34 -9.96
C ARG A 24 -7.07 -7.01 -10.27
N THR A 25 -7.44 -7.12 -11.52
CA THR A 25 -8.82 -7.00 -11.98
C THR A 25 -9.44 -8.39 -12.18
N PHE A 26 -10.68 -8.54 -11.77
CA PHE A 26 -11.47 -9.76 -11.92
C PHE A 26 -12.75 -9.43 -12.69
N ALA A 27 -13.25 -10.39 -13.48
CA ALA A 27 -14.55 -10.22 -14.13
C ALA A 27 -15.68 -10.22 -13.12
N GLN A 28 -16.78 -9.57 -13.46
CA GLN A 28 -17.98 -9.55 -12.62
C GLN A 28 -18.49 -10.99 -12.39
N GLY A 29 -18.64 -11.38 -11.12
CA GLY A 29 -19.05 -12.74 -10.72
C GLY A 29 -17.90 -13.69 -10.39
N ASP A 30 -16.66 -13.33 -10.69
CA ASP A 30 -15.51 -14.12 -10.28
C ASP A 30 -15.24 -13.96 -8.78
N ARG A 31 -14.73 -15.02 -8.17
CA ARG A 31 -14.30 -14.99 -6.77
C ARG A 31 -12.81 -14.73 -6.69
N PRO A 32 -12.37 -13.60 -6.09
CA PRO A 32 -10.95 -13.31 -5.95
C PRO A 32 -10.30 -14.24 -4.93
N VAL A 33 -9.53 -15.21 -5.43
CA VAL A 33 -8.76 -16.16 -4.62
C VAL A 33 -7.29 -15.76 -4.64
N PHE A 34 -6.73 -15.50 -3.48
CA PHE A 34 -5.33 -15.15 -3.32
C PHE A 34 -4.55 -16.31 -2.70
N ASN A 35 -3.43 -16.67 -3.33
CA ASN A 35 -2.52 -17.65 -2.80
C ASN A 35 -1.53 -16.98 -1.85
N LYS A 36 -1.48 -17.45 -0.61
CA LYS A 36 -0.52 -16.97 0.37
C LYS A 36 0.87 -17.50 0.02
N LYS A 37 1.78 -16.61 -0.37
CA LYS A 37 3.19 -16.95 -0.54
C LYS A 37 3.81 -17.11 0.84
N GLU A 38 4.23 -18.31 1.21
CA GLU A 38 5.00 -18.49 2.43
C GLU A 38 6.38 -17.86 2.27
N GLY A 39 6.70 -16.96 3.18
CA GLY A 39 7.93 -16.16 3.10
C GLY A 39 9.20 -17.00 3.18
N ARG A 40 10.33 -16.40 2.80
CA ARG A 40 11.69 -16.99 2.82
C ARG A 40 12.07 -17.68 4.14
N ARG A 41 11.38 -17.39 5.23
CA ARG A 41 11.61 -17.98 6.55
C ARG A 41 11.44 -19.51 6.57
N ARG A 42 10.58 -20.07 5.71
CA ARG A 42 10.39 -21.50 5.59
C ARG A 42 11.34 -22.17 4.60
N ALA A 43 12.01 -21.44 3.74
CA ALA A 43 12.96 -22.01 2.77
C ALA A 43 14.04 -22.83 3.46
N LYS A 44 14.49 -22.44 4.66
CA LYS A 44 15.48 -23.15 5.45
C LYS A 44 15.01 -24.54 5.92
N GLN A 45 13.70 -24.77 6.02
CA GLN A 45 13.13 -26.08 6.41
C GLN A 45 13.22 -27.12 5.29
N PHE A 46 13.38 -26.66 4.02
CA PHE A 46 13.52 -27.56 2.87
C PHE A 46 14.96 -28.05 2.65
N VAL A 47 15.89 -27.62 3.48
CA VAL A 47 17.30 -28.00 3.37
C VAL A 47 17.68 -28.82 4.59
N THR A 48 17.87 -30.12 4.40
CA THR A 48 18.31 -31.06 5.45
C THR A 48 19.77 -31.42 5.21
N ARG A 49 20.57 -31.42 6.27
CA ARG A 49 21.95 -31.89 6.19
C ARG A 49 21.97 -33.42 6.26
N VAL A 50 22.34 -34.05 5.16
CA VAL A 50 22.42 -35.51 5.06
C VAL A 50 23.85 -35.95 4.77
N GLY A 51 24.23 -37.15 5.25
CA GLY A 51 25.48 -37.79 4.87
C GLY A 51 25.42 -38.31 3.44
N LEU A 52 26.59 -38.72 2.90
CA LEU A 52 26.76 -39.16 1.50
C LEU A 52 25.83 -40.32 1.06
N ALA A 53 25.20 -41.06 1.99
CA ALA A 53 24.23 -42.12 1.72
C ALA A 53 22.91 -41.93 2.48
N GLY A 54 22.59 -40.70 2.88
CA GLY A 54 21.39 -40.40 3.67
C GLY A 54 20.16 -40.23 2.82
N ILE A 55 18.99 -40.49 3.42
CA ILE A 55 17.67 -40.24 2.82
C ILE A 55 17.28 -38.81 3.08
N TYR A 56 16.81 -38.10 2.05
CA TYR A 56 16.31 -36.73 2.19
C TYR A 56 14.89 -36.73 2.77
N GLU A 57 14.63 -35.85 3.74
CA GLU A 57 13.27 -35.59 4.18
C GLU A 57 12.54 -34.77 3.09
N VAL A 58 11.36 -35.25 2.72
CA VAL A 58 10.51 -34.59 1.74
C VAL A 58 9.49 -33.76 2.47
N PHE A 59 9.59 -32.43 2.31
CA PHE A 59 8.63 -31.50 2.86
C PHE A 59 7.56 -31.14 1.83
N LYS A 60 6.30 -31.17 2.25
CA LYS A 60 5.18 -30.78 1.40
C LYS A 60 5.02 -29.27 1.42
N LEU A 61 4.96 -28.66 0.26
CA LEU A 61 4.68 -27.24 0.11
C LEU A 61 3.17 -27.03 0.17
N ASP A 62 2.64 -26.69 1.34
CA ASP A 62 1.24 -26.31 1.47
C ASP A 62 1.03 -24.87 1.05
N LYS A 63 0.20 -24.67 0.02
CA LYS A 63 -0.27 -23.37 -0.41
C LYS A 63 -1.62 -23.13 0.25
N SER A 64 -1.67 -22.20 1.20
CA SER A 64 -2.94 -21.70 1.71
C SER A 64 -3.49 -20.62 0.77
N SER A 65 -4.76 -20.71 0.45
CA SER A 65 -5.50 -19.69 -0.28
C SER A 65 -6.56 -19.08 0.64
N PHE A 66 -6.87 -17.82 0.40
CA PHE A 66 -7.98 -17.15 1.06
C PHE A 66 -8.81 -16.43 0.02
N GLU A 67 -10.11 -16.41 0.26
CA GLU A 67 -11.10 -15.71 -0.54
C GLU A 67 -11.42 -14.37 0.13
N VAL A 68 -11.50 -13.31 -0.66
CA VAL A 68 -11.85 -11.98 -0.17
C VAL A 68 -13.30 -11.69 -0.54
N PRO A 69 -14.16 -11.31 0.42
CA PRO A 69 -15.50 -10.87 0.10
C PRO A 69 -15.43 -9.58 -0.71
N THR A 70 -16.23 -9.50 -1.76
CA THR A 70 -16.35 -8.32 -2.62
C THR A 70 -17.50 -7.44 -2.17
N SER A 71 -17.31 -6.13 -2.21
CA SER A 71 -18.33 -5.12 -1.99
C SER A 71 -18.53 -4.33 -3.28
N ALA A 72 -19.76 -3.95 -3.58
CA ALA A 72 -20.08 -3.09 -4.70
C ALA A 72 -20.13 -1.63 -4.24
N PHE A 73 -19.48 -0.76 -4.98
CA PHE A 73 -19.56 0.68 -4.81
C PHE A 73 -20.13 1.27 -6.11
N GLY A 74 -20.99 2.26 -5.99
CA GLY A 74 -21.58 2.93 -7.13
C GLY A 74 -21.97 4.34 -6.76
N GLY A 75 -21.89 5.25 -7.73
CA GLY A 75 -22.35 6.63 -7.63
C GLY A 75 -23.54 6.87 -8.56
N ALA A 76 -24.43 7.75 -8.17
CA ALA A 76 -25.51 8.23 -9.02
C ALA A 76 -25.63 9.74 -8.87
N ALA A 77 -25.82 10.42 -10.00
CA ALA A 77 -26.11 11.84 -10.02
C ALA A 77 -27.35 12.11 -10.87
N GLN A 78 -28.13 13.10 -10.48
CA GLN A 78 -29.30 13.54 -11.21
C GLN A 78 -29.11 14.99 -11.63
N ILE A 79 -29.29 15.27 -12.90
CA ILE A 79 -29.25 16.62 -13.46
C ILE A 79 -30.68 17.04 -13.84
N GLY A 80 -31.08 18.26 -13.47
CA GLY A 80 -32.32 18.87 -13.93
C GLY A 80 -32.25 19.10 -15.45
N PHE A 81 -33.31 18.72 -16.16
CA PHE A 81 -33.36 18.90 -17.62
C PHE A 81 -33.20 20.37 -18.04
N GLU A 82 -33.76 21.30 -17.26
CA GLU A 82 -33.64 22.74 -17.49
C GLU A 82 -32.20 23.22 -17.32
N GLU A 83 -31.48 22.73 -16.30
CA GLU A 83 -30.06 23.07 -16.04
C GLU A 83 -29.14 22.56 -17.13
N PHE A 84 -29.45 21.37 -17.68
CA PHE A 84 -28.73 20.82 -18.82
C PHE A 84 -28.94 21.65 -20.10
N LEU A 85 -30.21 22.07 -20.39
CA LEU A 85 -30.52 22.91 -21.55
C LEU A 85 -29.90 24.32 -21.43
N ASP A 86 -29.80 24.85 -20.22
CA ASP A 86 -29.14 26.15 -19.96
C ASP A 86 -27.61 26.07 -20.05
N GLY A 87 -27.03 24.87 -20.27
CA GLY A 87 -25.59 24.67 -20.35
C GLY A 87 -24.84 24.90 -19.04
N LYS A 88 -25.55 24.82 -17.90
CA LYS A 88 -24.95 25.03 -16.57
C LYS A 88 -24.22 23.79 -16.05
N VAL A 89 -24.60 22.61 -16.53
CA VAL A 89 -24.01 21.34 -16.10
C VAL A 89 -23.75 20.49 -17.35
N ASP A 90 -22.53 19.94 -17.46
CA ASP A 90 -22.14 19.01 -18.53
C ASP A 90 -22.08 17.58 -17.98
N PHE A 91 -22.41 16.59 -18.83
CA PHE A 91 -22.23 15.17 -18.49
C PHE A 91 -20.79 14.79 -18.22
N ALA A 92 -19.83 15.49 -18.84
CA ALA A 92 -18.42 15.26 -18.57
C ALA A 92 -18.07 15.63 -17.12
N GLU A 93 -18.54 16.79 -16.63
CA GLU A 93 -18.35 17.24 -15.27
C GLU A 93 -18.94 16.24 -14.24
N VAL A 94 -20.13 15.76 -14.51
CA VAL A 94 -20.78 14.74 -13.63
C VAL A 94 -19.97 13.45 -13.61
N THR A 95 -19.41 13.04 -14.74
CA THR A 95 -18.58 11.82 -14.82
C THR A 95 -17.28 12.01 -14.02
N GLU A 96 -16.65 13.17 -14.10
CA GLU A 96 -15.45 13.51 -13.34
C GLU A 96 -15.72 13.49 -11.81
N ILE A 97 -16.82 14.09 -11.36
CA ILE A 97 -17.19 14.10 -9.95
C ILE A 97 -17.43 12.68 -9.42
N ILE A 98 -18.13 11.83 -10.20
CA ILE A 98 -18.33 10.44 -9.81
C ILE A 98 -17.01 9.67 -9.74
N MET A 99 -16.11 9.89 -10.71
CA MET A 99 -14.79 9.25 -10.71
C MET A 99 -13.93 9.68 -9.53
N GLU A 100 -13.93 10.98 -9.19
CA GLU A 100 -13.23 11.49 -8.02
C GLU A 100 -13.77 10.87 -6.72
N GLY A 101 -15.09 10.81 -6.58
CA GLY A 101 -15.73 10.18 -5.43
C GLY A 101 -15.42 8.68 -5.29
N LEU A 102 -15.37 7.94 -6.40
CA LEU A 102 -14.98 6.54 -6.39
C LEU A 102 -13.50 6.35 -6.06
N ASP A 103 -12.62 7.22 -6.56
CA ASP A 103 -11.19 7.20 -6.25
C ASP A 103 -10.94 7.45 -4.76
N GLU A 104 -11.66 8.42 -4.17
CA GLU A 104 -11.61 8.70 -2.73
C GLU A 104 -12.04 7.49 -1.88
N VAL A 105 -13.13 6.81 -2.27
CA VAL A 105 -13.60 5.60 -1.58
C VAL A 105 -12.58 4.47 -1.68
N VAL A 106 -11.98 4.24 -2.85
CA VAL A 106 -10.91 3.24 -3.02
C VAL A 106 -9.73 3.56 -2.13
N TYR A 107 -9.33 4.83 -2.07
CA TYR A 107 -8.26 5.29 -1.21
C TYR A 107 -8.55 5.04 0.28
N GLU A 108 -9.75 5.40 0.74
CA GLU A 108 -10.17 5.14 2.12
C GLU A 108 -10.14 3.64 2.47
N GLU A 109 -10.62 2.79 1.58
CA GLU A 109 -10.64 1.34 1.81
C GLU A 109 -9.22 0.76 1.86
N ILE A 110 -8.30 1.23 1.03
CA ILE A 110 -6.88 0.86 1.09
C ILE A 110 -6.28 1.32 2.43
N ALA A 111 -6.53 2.55 2.85
CA ALA A 111 -6.04 3.08 4.12
C ALA A 111 -6.59 2.28 5.32
N LYS A 112 -7.89 1.97 5.32
CA LYS A 112 -8.54 1.13 6.35
C LYS A 112 -7.93 -0.28 6.39
N ALA A 113 -7.68 -0.89 5.24
CA ALA A 113 -7.07 -2.20 5.14
C ALA A 113 -5.63 -2.21 5.68
N LEU A 114 -4.83 -1.18 5.37
CA LEU A 114 -3.47 -1.02 5.89
C LEU A 114 -3.47 -0.86 7.41
N ILE A 115 -4.31 0.03 7.95
CA ILE A 115 -4.43 0.26 9.40
C ILE A 115 -4.91 -1.01 10.11
N GLY A 116 -5.92 -1.68 9.54
CA GLY A 116 -6.43 -2.95 10.06
C GLY A 116 -5.35 -4.05 10.06
N GLY A 117 -4.54 -4.13 9.00
CA GLY A 117 -3.42 -5.05 8.89
C GLY A 117 -2.34 -4.81 9.95
N ILE A 118 -2.01 -3.54 10.22
CA ILE A 118 -1.02 -3.17 11.25
C ILE A 118 -1.46 -3.64 12.64
N SER A 119 -2.75 -3.58 12.94
CA SER A 119 -3.28 -4.00 14.25
C SER A 119 -3.07 -5.49 14.52
N GLN A 120 -3.03 -6.32 13.47
CA GLN A 120 -2.86 -7.78 13.54
C GLN A 120 -1.40 -8.23 13.58
N LEU A 121 -0.45 -7.31 13.35
CA LEU A 121 0.97 -7.65 13.38
C LEU A 121 1.43 -8.07 14.78
N PRO A 122 2.37 -9.02 14.90
CA PRO A 122 3.03 -9.35 16.15
C PRO A 122 3.64 -8.11 16.81
N ALA A 123 3.68 -8.08 18.14
CA ALA A 123 4.21 -6.94 18.90
C ALA A 123 5.65 -6.53 18.52
N ALA A 124 6.46 -7.49 18.06
CA ALA A 124 7.83 -7.22 17.57
C ALA A 124 7.86 -6.42 16.26
N ASN A 125 6.81 -6.50 15.47
CA ASN A 125 6.71 -5.91 14.14
C ASN A 125 5.87 -4.61 14.12
N LYS A 126 5.42 -4.15 15.27
CA LYS A 126 4.69 -2.90 15.42
C LYS A 126 5.22 -2.08 16.56
N GLN A 127 5.23 -0.77 16.40
CA GLN A 127 5.58 0.17 17.44
C GLN A 127 4.50 1.26 17.51
N VAL A 128 4.06 1.56 18.71
CA VAL A 128 3.13 2.67 18.96
C VAL A 128 3.89 3.75 19.72
N HIS A 129 3.93 4.94 19.16
CA HIS A 129 4.58 6.09 19.79
C HIS A 129 3.90 7.39 19.36
N ALA A 130 3.83 8.35 20.27
CA ALA A 130 3.37 9.70 19.95
C ALA A 130 4.55 10.50 19.38
N GLY A 131 4.64 10.58 18.05
CA GLY A 131 5.72 11.26 17.35
C GLY A 131 6.78 10.31 16.81
N PHE A 132 7.90 10.88 16.34
CA PHE A 132 9.01 10.13 15.79
C PHE A 132 10.00 9.70 16.88
N ASP A 133 10.33 8.40 16.89
CA ASP A 133 11.36 7.81 17.77
C ASP A 133 12.34 7.03 16.88
N GLU A 134 13.58 7.53 16.80
CA GLU A 134 14.62 6.95 15.94
C GLU A 134 14.93 5.50 16.31
N ALA A 135 15.05 5.18 17.59
CA ALA A 135 15.41 3.83 18.02
C ALA A 135 14.32 2.79 17.72
N LYS A 136 13.06 3.20 17.77
CA LYS A 136 11.93 2.33 17.39
C LYS A 136 11.82 2.17 15.88
N MET A 137 12.04 3.24 15.13
CA MET A 137 12.06 3.19 13.67
C MET A 137 13.17 2.27 13.17
N ASP A 138 14.38 2.36 13.74
CA ASP A 138 15.50 1.50 13.38
C ASP A 138 15.21 0.02 13.64
N LYS A 139 14.51 -0.31 14.72
CA LYS A 139 14.07 -1.69 15.00
C LYS A 139 13.09 -2.20 13.94
N LEU A 140 12.11 -1.37 13.54
CA LEU A 140 11.17 -1.74 12.48
C LEU A 140 11.87 -1.95 11.15
N ILE A 141 12.78 -1.05 10.78
CA ILE A 141 13.59 -1.17 9.56
C ILE A 141 14.44 -2.43 9.58
N ALA A 142 15.06 -2.76 10.72
CA ALA A 142 15.86 -3.99 10.85
C ALA A 142 15.02 -5.25 10.65
N VAL A 143 13.79 -5.28 11.17
CA VAL A 143 12.85 -6.38 10.93
C VAL A 143 12.45 -6.45 9.45
N ALA A 144 12.10 -5.31 8.84
CA ALA A 144 11.69 -5.25 7.45
C ALA A 144 12.81 -5.68 6.48
N ARG A 145 14.06 -5.29 6.75
CA ARG A 145 15.25 -5.70 5.96
C ARG A 145 15.48 -7.21 5.93
N ALA A 146 15.01 -7.95 6.94
CA ALA A 146 15.08 -9.40 6.92
C ALA A 146 14.18 -10.03 5.82
N TYR A 147 13.22 -9.29 5.30
CA TYR A 147 12.28 -9.73 4.27
C TYR A 147 12.57 -9.14 2.88
N GLY A 148 13.29 -8.04 2.79
CA GLY A 148 13.62 -7.37 1.52
C GLY A 148 14.12 -5.94 1.73
N GLU A 149 14.06 -5.13 0.69
CA GLU A 149 14.37 -3.70 0.75
C GLU A 149 13.14 -2.94 1.29
N PRO A 150 13.23 -2.31 2.47
CA PRO A 150 12.11 -1.60 3.03
C PRO A 150 11.93 -0.22 2.39
N ALA A 151 10.67 0.18 2.22
CA ALA A 151 10.27 1.55 1.96
C ALA A 151 9.36 2.05 3.09
N ILE A 152 9.43 3.33 3.39
CA ILE A 152 8.65 3.97 4.44
C ILE A 152 7.46 4.67 3.77
N TYR A 153 6.27 4.13 3.97
CA TYR A 153 5.03 4.77 3.53
C TYR A 153 4.42 5.54 4.68
N CYS A 154 4.18 6.82 4.51
CA CYS A 154 3.66 7.65 5.58
C CYS A 154 2.91 8.89 5.05
N THR A 155 2.13 9.52 5.92
CA THR A 155 1.54 10.82 5.65
C THR A 155 2.60 11.92 5.67
N TYR A 156 2.34 13.05 5.02
CA TYR A 156 3.22 14.21 5.03
C TYR A 156 3.56 14.68 6.44
N GLU A 157 2.59 14.68 7.37
CA GLU A 157 2.83 15.05 8.76
C GLU A 157 3.88 14.18 9.46
N LEU A 158 3.85 12.88 9.21
CA LEU A 158 4.86 11.97 9.78
C LEU A 158 6.20 12.16 9.08
N ALA A 159 6.21 12.30 7.76
CA ALA A 159 7.44 12.56 6.99
C ALA A 159 8.17 13.82 7.48
N ALA A 160 7.43 14.90 7.73
CA ALA A 160 7.99 16.14 8.28
C ALA A 160 8.56 16.01 9.70
N LYS A 161 8.04 15.05 10.49
CA LYS A 161 8.52 14.74 11.85
C LYS A 161 9.68 13.75 11.87
N ILE A 162 9.98 13.07 10.77
CA ILE A 162 11.16 12.20 10.67
C ILE A 162 12.41 13.06 10.63
N LEU A 163 12.99 13.24 11.79
CA LEU A 163 14.22 13.99 12.00
C LEU A 163 15.25 13.07 12.61
N PRO A 164 16.35 12.83 11.91
CA PRO A 164 17.50 12.20 12.55
C PRO A 164 18.03 13.11 13.67
N VAL A 165 18.16 12.56 14.84
CA VAL A 165 18.67 13.29 16.04
C VAL A 165 20.20 13.35 16.04
N SER A 166 20.86 12.60 15.19
CA SER A 166 22.31 12.38 15.18
C SER A 166 23.05 13.32 14.24
N ASP A 167 24.33 13.51 14.52
CA ASP A 167 25.30 14.38 13.80
C ASP A 167 25.56 13.98 12.32
N TRP A 168 24.93 12.91 11.83
CA TRP A 168 25.11 12.43 10.45
C TRP A 168 24.25 13.15 9.40
N VAL A 169 23.48 14.15 9.80
CA VAL A 169 22.62 14.92 8.88
C VAL A 169 23.49 15.84 8.02
N SER A 170 23.61 15.50 6.73
CA SER A 170 24.37 16.30 5.78
C SER A 170 23.69 17.65 5.48
N SER A 171 24.48 18.60 4.97
CA SER A 171 23.94 19.89 4.53
C SER A 171 22.92 19.74 3.39
N GLU A 172 23.10 18.73 2.53
CA GLU A 172 22.17 18.40 1.45
C GLU A 172 20.82 17.95 1.97
N MET A 173 20.79 17.09 2.99
CA MET A 173 19.53 16.67 3.64
C MET A 173 18.81 17.85 4.30
N LYS A 174 19.54 18.81 4.87
CA LYS A 174 18.95 20.04 5.42
C LYS A 174 18.35 20.91 4.33
N ASN A 175 19.04 21.03 3.20
CA ASN A 175 18.56 21.78 2.03
C ASN A 175 17.33 21.12 1.40
N GLU A 176 17.35 19.80 1.24
CA GLU A 176 16.23 19.02 0.75
C GLU A 176 14.98 19.22 1.63
N ARG A 177 15.16 19.12 2.94
CA ARG A 177 14.07 19.37 3.89
C ARG A 177 13.53 20.80 3.82
N ASN A 178 14.39 21.80 3.65
CA ASN A 178 13.94 23.18 3.49
C ASN A 178 13.14 23.37 2.18
N ALA A 179 13.47 22.62 1.12
CA ALA A 179 12.82 22.73 -0.18
C ALA A 179 11.47 21.97 -0.21
N GLN A 180 11.40 20.77 0.41
CA GLN A 180 10.26 19.87 0.29
C GLN A 180 9.45 19.72 1.60
N GLY A 181 10.00 20.16 2.75
CA GLY A 181 9.41 20.02 4.06
C GLY A 181 9.74 18.68 4.75
N TYR A 182 10.33 17.72 4.04
CA TYR A 182 10.72 16.39 4.55
C TYR A 182 11.99 15.90 3.84
N ILE A 183 12.53 14.77 4.29
CA ILE A 183 13.67 14.09 3.65
C ILE A 183 13.15 12.93 2.79
N SER A 184 13.68 12.73 1.58
CA SER A 184 13.24 11.65 0.68
C SER A 184 13.74 10.28 1.08
N GLN A 185 14.81 10.22 1.89
CA GLN A 185 15.41 8.97 2.34
C GLN A 185 15.80 9.04 3.82
N TYR A 186 15.48 7.96 4.54
CA TYR A 186 15.93 7.76 5.92
C TYR A 186 16.82 6.53 6.01
N LYS A 187 18.09 6.73 6.34
CA LYS A 187 19.12 5.66 6.46
C LYS A 187 19.12 4.68 5.26
N GLY A 188 19.03 5.23 4.05
CA GLY A 188 19.00 4.45 2.80
C GLY A 188 17.66 3.81 2.45
N ASN A 189 16.60 4.09 3.20
CA ASN A 189 15.26 3.63 2.89
C ASN A 189 14.43 4.79 2.34
N ARG A 190 13.80 4.59 1.20
CA ARG A 190 12.97 5.61 0.53
C ARG A 190 11.74 5.94 1.37
N ILE A 191 11.42 7.23 1.48
CA ILE A 191 10.17 7.71 2.05
C ILE A 191 9.20 8.01 0.91
N VAL A 192 8.00 7.46 0.99
CA VAL A 192 6.91 7.66 0.03
C VAL A 192 5.73 8.26 0.79
N ILE A 193 5.32 9.44 0.36
CA ILE A 193 4.16 10.11 0.95
C ILE A 193 2.92 9.52 0.31
N LEU A 194 1.99 9.09 1.15
CA LEU A 194 0.66 8.71 0.73
C LEU A 194 -0.18 10.00 0.60
N PRO A 195 -0.98 10.11 -0.45
CA PRO A 195 -1.87 11.26 -0.64
C PRO A 195 -2.91 11.37 0.46
#